data_aaaaccf2d6e317fcfbe289b08796c20c
#
_entry.id   aaaaccf2d6e317fcfbe289b08796c20c
#
_cell.length_a   1.000
_cell.length_b   1.000
_cell.length_c   1.000
_cell.angle_alpha   90.00
_cell.angle_beta   90.00
_cell.angle_gamma   90.00
#
_symmetry.space_group_name_H-M   'P 1'
#
loop_
_entity.id
_entity.type
_entity.pdbx_description
1 polymer ?
#
loop_
_entity_poly.entity_id
_entity_poly.type
_entity_poly.pdbx_seq_one_letter_code
_entity_poly.pdbx_strand_id
1 'polypeptide(L)'
;TQSRSSAASDVYKRQVPQECLILTMKANQKYFPLLDSKGNLSNKFLIVSNIRPADASTVIGGNERVVRPRLADAKFFFDQDRKKTLASRVAGLDKVVYHNKLGTQGERIARVRAIAQAIAGKLGVDAQQADTAAQLAKADLLTDMVGEFPELQGIMGRYYAQHDGLPATVADAIEDHYKPRFAGDELPRNPVGIVVALADKLETLVGLFSIGQVPTGDKDPFALRRHALGIIRMLIEGKLDIGIDDLIAAAEKPFNGLTPEHRTALLTFIFDRLANALREQGYSAQEIDAVLALQPQRLADVADRLAAVRAFAALPEAASLAAANKRVGN
;
A
#
# COMPACT_ATOMS: atom_id res chain seq x y z
N THR A 1 8.88 34.42 3.73
CA THR A 1 9.40 34.82 5.06
C THR A 1 9.60 33.57 5.88
N GLN A 2 10.80 33.39 6.43
CA GLN A 2 11.14 32.26 7.29
C GLN A 2 10.67 32.59 8.72
N SER A 3 9.78 31.76 9.29
CA SER A 3 9.37 31.86 10.67
C SER A 3 10.16 30.87 11.54
N ARG A 4 10.56 31.28 12.74
CA ARG A 4 11.12 30.40 13.77
C ARG A 4 10.02 30.04 14.74
N SER A 5 9.69 28.77 14.84
CA SER A 5 8.80 28.28 15.88
C SER A 5 9.47 28.39 17.25
N SER A 6 8.71 28.80 18.26
CA SER A 6 9.17 28.92 19.64
C SER A 6 9.37 27.53 20.30
N ALA A 7 9.97 27.49 21.49
CA ALA A 7 10.19 26.30 22.33
C ALA A 7 8.96 25.38 22.47
N ALA A 8 7.74 25.89 22.28
CA ALA A 8 6.52 25.08 22.31
C ALA A 8 6.48 23.99 21.21
N SER A 9 7.00 24.25 20.00
CA SER A 9 7.02 23.21 18.94
C SER A 9 8.03 22.09 19.25
N ASP A 10 9.10 22.38 20.00
CA ASP A 10 10.08 21.37 20.41
C ASP A 10 9.49 20.38 21.43
N VAL A 11 8.53 20.81 22.24
CA VAL A 11 7.81 19.93 23.18
C VAL A 11 6.90 18.95 22.42
N TYR A 12 6.15 19.43 21.43
CA TYR A 12 5.26 18.57 20.65
C TYR A 12 6.01 17.54 19.80
N LYS A 13 7.18 17.88 19.26
CA LYS A 13 8.02 16.95 18.47
C LYS A 13 8.44 15.69 19.23
N ARG A 14 8.57 15.77 20.54
CA ARG A 14 8.94 14.64 21.39
C ARG A 14 7.75 13.80 21.83
N GLN A 15 6.53 14.31 21.65
CA GLN A 15 5.32 13.73 22.21
C GLN A 15 4.33 13.23 21.14
N VAL A 16 4.44 13.71 19.90
CA VAL A 16 3.52 13.38 18.79
C VAL A 16 4.35 12.97 17.58
N PRO A 17 3.93 11.96 16.82
CA PRO A 17 4.60 11.59 15.57
C PRO A 17 4.75 12.79 14.64
N GLN A 18 5.92 12.92 14.02
CA GLN A 18 6.20 14.06 13.15
C GLN A 18 5.26 14.15 11.95
N GLU A 19 4.79 13.01 11.45
CA GLU A 19 3.84 12.92 10.34
C GLU A 19 2.54 13.66 10.65
N CYS A 20 2.05 13.55 11.89
CA CYS A 20 0.87 14.29 12.37
C CYS A 20 1.11 15.80 12.36
N LEU A 21 2.27 16.24 12.87
CA LEU A 21 2.63 17.66 12.94
C LEU A 21 2.83 18.24 11.53
N ILE A 22 3.50 17.50 10.65
CA ILE A 22 3.72 17.87 9.25
C ILE A 22 2.37 18.05 8.52
N LEU A 23 1.47 17.10 8.68
CA LEU A 23 0.19 17.14 8.00
C LEU A 23 -0.70 18.26 8.55
N THR A 24 -0.73 18.44 9.87
CA THR A 24 -1.43 19.55 10.53
C THR A 24 -0.99 20.91 9.96
N MET A 25 0.31 21.12 9.79
CA MET A 25 0.84 22.37 9.22
C MET A 25 0.46 22.53 7.74
N LYS A 26 0.51 21.46 6.95
CA LYS A 26 0.20 21.48 5.51
C LYS A 26 -1.30 21.66 5.25
N ALA A 27 -2.14 20.83 5.85
CA ALA A 27 -3.56 20.76 5.56
C ALA A 27 -4.30 22.02 6.02
N ASN A 28 -4.11 22.42 7.27
CA ASN A 28 -4.89 23.49 7.87
C ASN A 28 -4.37 24.90 7.53
N GLN A 29 -3.07 25.07 7.36
CA GLN A 29 -2.45 26.39 7.24
C GLN A 29 -1.65 26.61 5.95
N LYS A 30 -1.49 25.56 5.11
CA LYS A 30 -0.65 25.57 3.91
C LYS A 30 0.79 26.03 4.18
N TYR A 31 1.30 25.70 5.37
CA TYR A 31 2.68 25.94 5.74
C TYR A 31 3.59 24.84 5.17
N PHE A 32 4.85 25.20 4.94
CA PHE A 32 5.88 24.28 4.47
C PHE A 32 6.80 23.92 5.65
N PRO A 33 6.56 22.78 6.33
CA PRO A 33 7.43 22.33 7.40
C PRO A 33 8.82 22.02 6.84
N LEU A 34 9.87 22.39 7.58
CA LEU A 34 11.25 22.12 7.21
C LEU A 34 11.75 20.89 7.95
N LEU A 35 12.44 20.02 7.21
CA LEU A 35 13.14 18.87 7.76
C LEU A 35 14.64 19.18 7.88
N ASP A 36 15.31 18.52 8.82
CA ASP A 36 16.76 18.53 8.91
C ASP A 36 17.40 17.57 7.89
N SER A 37 18.73 17.52 7.85
CA SER A 37 19.47 16.62 6.95
C SER A 37 19.23 15.11 7.20
N LYS A 38 18.64 14.76 8.34
CA LYS A 38 18.28 13.40 8.73
C LYS A 38 16.80 13.08 8.49
N GLY A 39 16.04 14.02 7.91
CA GLY A 39 14.61 13.86 7.65
C GLY A 39 13.71 14.12 8.87
N ASN A 40 14.24 14.63 9.99
CA ASN A 40 13.43 14.96 11.15
C ASN A 40 12.83 16.37 11.02
N LEU A 41 11.61 16.52 11.53
CA LEU A 41 10.92 17.79 11.54
C LEU A 41 11.74 18.83 12.33
N SER A 42 12.10 19.93 11.68
CA SER A 42 12.74 21.06 12.33
C SER A 42 11.71 21.94 13.07
N ASN A 43 12.16 22.86 13.91
CA ASN A 43 11.29 23.86 14.56
C ASN A 43 11.01 25.08 13.67
N LYS A 44 11.21 24.95 12.36
CA LYS A 44 11.02 26.01 11.38
C LYS A 44 10.04 25.58 10.32
N PHE A 45 9.29 26.53 9.82
CA PHE A 45 8.43 26.35 8.67
C PHE A 45 8.49 27.58 7.76
N LEU A 46 8.14 27.40 6.49
CA LEU A 46 8.04 28.49 5.52
C LEU A 46 6.56 28.82 5.29
N ILE A 47 6.31 30.08 5.06
CA ILE A 47 5.00 30.59 4.60
C ILE A 47 5.20 31.44 3.35
N VAL A 48 4.20 31.42 2.49
CA VAL A 48 4.08 32.36 1.37
C VAL A 48 3.17 33.49 1.80
N SER A 49 3.70 34.73 1.85
CA SER A 49 2.92 35.93 2.18
C SER A 49 2.73 36.77 0.92
N ASN A 50 1.48 37.19 0.69
CA ASN A 50 1.14 38.09 -0.42
C ASN A 50 1.42 39.57 -0.10
N ILE A 51 1.78 39.87 1.14
CA ILE A 51 2.10 41.23 1.58
C ILE A 51 3.59 41.34 1.91
N ARG A 52 4.15 42.52 1.73
CA ARG A 52 5.52 42.86 2.13
C ARG A 52 5.43 43.86 3.31
N PRO A 53 5.35 43.40 4.55
CA PRO A 53 5.24 44.28 5.70
C PRO A 53 6.56 45.06 5.92
N ALA A 54 6.45 46.23 6.50
CA ALA A 54 7.62 47.01 6.96
C ALA A 54 8.38 46.27 8.05
N ASP A 55 7.64 45.59 8.95
CA ASP A 55 8.20 44.71 9.99
C ASP A 55 7.65 43.25 9.79
N ALA A 56 8.53 42.34 9.43
CA ALA A 56 8.19 40.93 9.24
C ALA A 56 7.87 40.22 10.57
N SER A 57 8.28 40.75 11.72
CA SER A 57 8.07 40.12 13.02
C SER A 57 6.60 39.96 13.36
N THR A 58 5.76 40.92 12.97
CA THR A 58 4.30 40.90 13.18
C THR A 58 3.67 39.72 12.43
N VAL A 59 4.06 39.48 11.17
CA VAL A 59 3.56 38.35 10.35
C VAL A 59 4.07 37.02 10.92
N ILE A 60 5.33 36.96 11.30
CA ILE A 60 5.95 35.77 11.92
C ILE A 60 5.18 35.41 13.20
N GLY A 61 5.09 36.34 14.15
CA GLY A 61 4.41 36.11 15.42
C GLY A 61 2.91 35.78 15.27
N GLY A 62 2.26 36.34 14.24
CA GLY A 62 0.87 36.00 13.89
C GLY A 62 0.73 34.53 13.50
N ASN A 63 1.58 34.06 12.58
CA ASN A 63 1.54 32.67 12.12
C ASN A 63 1.96 31.67 13.23
N GLU A 64 2.92 32.01 14.07
CA GLU A 64 3.27 31.19 15.22
C GLU A 64 2.11 31.03 16.22
N ARG A 65 1.35 32.08 16.44
CA ARG A 65 0.15 32.03 17.30
C ARG A 65 -0.95 31.13 16.70
N VAL A 66 -1.08 31.08 15.38
CA VAL A 66 -2.07 30.23 14.70
C VAL A 66 -1.64 28.75 14.68
N VAL A 67 -0.35 28.46 14.48
CA VAL A 67 0.16 27.08 14.46
C VAL A 67 0.04 26.39 15.81
N ARG A 68 0.31 27.12 16.90
CA ARG A 68 0.39 26.52 18.25
C ARG A 68 -0.88 25.78 18.69
N PRO A 69 -2.11 26.34 18.57
CA PRO A 69 -3.33 25.61 18.88
C PRO A 69 -3.50 24.35 18.01
N ARG A 70 -3.15 24.42 16.73
CA ARG A 70 -3.28 23.29 15.80
C ARG A 70 -2.36 22.12 16.18
N LEU A 71 -1.14 22.42 16.61
CA LEU A 71 -0.24 21.38 17.15
C LEU A 71 -0.74 20.81 18.48
N ALA A 72 -1.40 21.65 19.30
CA ALA A 72 -2.06 21.18 20.53
C ALA A 72 -3.25 20.26 20.23
N ASP A 73 -4.06 20.57 19.22
CA ASP A 73 -5.17 19.71 18.77
C ASP A 73 -4.65 18.34 18.30
N ALA A 74 -3.59 18.32 17.50
CA ALA A 74 -2.96 17.06 17.06
C ALA A 74 -2.47 16.22 18.25
N LYS A 75 -1.86 16.88 19.26
CA LYS A 75 -1.46 16.20 20.48
C LYS A 75 -2.67 15.66 21.25
N PHE A 76 -3.73 16.42 21.34
CA PHE A 76 -4.96 16.01 22.03
C PHE A 76 -5.54 14.74 21.38
N PHE A 77 -5.70 14.70 20.05
CA PHE A 77 -6.18 13.51 19.35
C PHE A 77 -5.26 12.31 19.59
N PHE A 78 -3.95 12.50 19.46
CA PHE A 78 -2.99 11.43 19.70
C PHE A 78 -3.07 10.86 21.12
N ASP A 79 -3.20 11.72 22.12
CA ASP A 79 -3.32 11.30 23.52
C ASP A 79 -4.68 10.63 23.83
N GLN A 80 -5.77 11.09 23.19
CA GLN A 80 -7.09 10.45 23.33
C GLN A 80 -7.10 9.06 22.70
N ASP A 81 -6.53 8.94 21.49
CA ASP A 81 -6.49 7.65 20.79
C ASP A 81 -5.73 6.58 21.56
N ARG A 82 -4.64 6.94 22.24
CA ARG A 82 -3.83 6.02 23.06
C ARG A 82 -4.51 5.52 24.34
N LYS A 83 -5.65 6.08 24.72
CA LYS A 83 -6.43 5.58 25.87
C LYS A 83 -7.12 4.24 25.61
N LYS A 84 -7.22 3.86 24.33
CA LYS A 84 -7.82 2.60 23.89
C LYS A 84 -6.86 1.88 22.96
N THR A 85 -6.72 0.56 23.14
CA THR A 85 -5.90 -0.25 22.26
C THR A 85 -6.51 -0.38 20.86
N LEU A 86 -5.67 -0.68 19.84
CA LEU A 86 -6.16 -1.00 18.51
C LEU A 86 -7.12 -2.20 18.55
N ALA A 87 -6.79 -3.23 19.31
CA ALA A 87 -7.61 -4.43 19.42
C ALA A 87 -9.03 -4.13 19.92
N SER A 88 -9.18 -3.19 20.86
CA SER A 88 -10.49 -2.78 21.37
C SER A 88 -11.37 -2.05 20.35
N ARG A 89 -10.78 -1.56 19.26
CA ARG A 89 -11.48 -0.85 18.19
C ARG A 89 -11.99 -1.79 17.08
N VAL A 90 -11.45 -3.00 16.97
CA VAL A 90 -11.75 -3.93 15.86
C VAL A 90 -13.25 -4.19 15.72
N ALA A 91 -13.97 -4.42 16.84
CA ALA A 91 -15.42 -4.64 16.80
C ALA A 91 -16.20 -3.45 16.21
N GLY A 92 -15.66 -2.24 16.27
CA GLY A 92 -16.28 -1.06 15.66
C GLY A 92 -16.26 -1.09 14.12
N LEU A 93 -15.37 -1.87 13.51
CA LEU A 93 -15.30 -2.02 12.06
C LEU A 93 -16.54 -2.68 11.45
N ASP A 94 -17.31 -3.43 12.23
CA ASP A 94 -18.59 -4.03 11.80
C ASP A 94 -19.65 -2.96 11.48
N LYS A 95 -19.46 -1.73 11.94
CA LYS A 95 -20.36 -0.60 11.67
C LYS A 95 -19.91 0.26 10.49
N VAL A 96 -18.71 0.01 9.95
CA VAL A 96 -18.14 0.76 8.83
C VAL A 96 -18.44 0.02 7.54
N VAL A 97 -19.25 0.62 6.68
CA VAL A 97 -19.55 0.04 5.36
C VAL A 97 -18.29 0.07 4.50
N TYR A 98 -17.90 -1.10 3.98
CA TYR A 98 -16.84 -1.22 2.98
C TYR A 98 -17.41 -1.11 1.56
N HIS A 99 -18.38 -1.97 1.26
CA HIS A 99 -19.05 -1.99 -0.03
C HIS A 99 -20.45 -2.57 0.11
N ASN A 100 -21.44 -2.03 -0.62
CA ASN A 100 -22.84 -2.43 -0.49
C ASN A 100 -23.12 -3.92 -0.75
N LYS A 101 -22.29 -4.60 -1.57
CA LYS A 101 -22.42 -6.03 -1.87
C LYS A 101 -21.39 -6.90 -1.16
N LEU A 102 -20.31 -6.32 -0.62
CA LEU A 102 -19.23 -7.05 0.03
C LEU A 102 -19.20 -6.83 1.55
N GLY A 103 -20.16 -6.05 2.07
CA GLY A 103 -20.38 -5.86 3.49
C GLY A 103 -19.54 -4.79 4.16
N THR A 104 -19.21 -5.00 5.42
CA THR A 104 -18.54 -4.06 6.31
C THR A 104 -17.02 -4.22 6.28
N GLN A 105 -16.30 -3.26 6.89
CA GLN A 105 -14.86 -3.39 7.10
C GLN A 105 -14.52 -4.57 8.02
N GLY A 106 -15.36 -4.89 8.99
CA GLY A 106 -15.19 -6.07 9.86
C GLY A 106 -15.24 -7.37 9.06
N GLU A 107 -16.24 -7.54 8.19
CA GLU A 107 -16.33 -8.70 7.29
C GLU A 107 -15.14 -8.77 6.34
N ARG A 108 -14.71 -7.64 5.81
CA ARG A 108 -13.50 -7.54 4.98
C ARG A 108 -12.27 -8.02 5.74
N ILE A 109 -12.06 -7.54 6.95
CA ILE A 109 -10.91 -7.94 7.78
C ILE A 109 -10.93 -9.44 8.07
N ALA A 110 -12.09 -10.04 8.32
CA ALA A 110 -12.18 -11.48 8.49
C ALA A 110 -11.67 -12.25 7.25
N ARG A 111 -12.02 -11.78 6.04
CA ARG A 111 -11.52 -12.37 4.79
C ARG A 111 -10.01 -12.14 4.62
N VAL A 112 -9.51 -10.93 4.87
CA VAL A 112 -8.07 -10.61 4.78
C VAL A 112 -7.25 -11.49 5.74
N ARG A 113 -7.72 -11.71 6.96
CA ARG A 113 -7.08 -12.61 7.93
C ARG A 113 -6.95 -14.05 7.40
N ALA A 114 -8.05 -14.60 6.88
CA ALA A 114 -8.05 -15.96 6.33
C ALA A 114 -7.08 -16.09 5.14
N ILE A 115 -7.05 -15.10 4.25
CA ILE A 115 -6.13 -15.04 3.11
C ILE A 115 -4.67 -14.92 3.60
N ALA A 116 -4.41 -14.02 4.56
CA ALA A 116 -3.07 -13.81 5.10
C ALA A 116 -2.50 -15.06 5.76
N GLN A 117 -3.31 -15.79 6.55
CA GLN A 117 -2.92 -17.06 7.15
C GLN A 117 -2.55 -18.12 6.10
N ALA A 118 -3.36 -18.23 5.03
CA ALA A 118 -3.11 -19.17 3.95
C ALA A 118 -1.82 -18.86 3.18
N ILE A 119 -1.57 -17.58 2.87
CA ILE A 119 -0.36 -17.12 2.19
C ILE A 119 0.87 -17.30 3.10
N ALA A 120 0.76 -16.94 4.38
CA ALA A 120 1.84 -17.11 5.36
C ALA A 120 2.29 -18.58 5.44
N GLY A 121 1.34 -19.51 5.49
CA GLY A 121 1.64 -20.94 5.49
C GLY A 121 2.41 -21.42 4.25
N LYS A 122 2.04 -20.89 3.07
CA LYS A 122 2.73 -21.24 1.82
C LYS A 122 4.14 -20.63 1.71
N LEU A 123 4.34 -19.44 2.25
CA LEU A 123 5.63 -18.72 2.21
C LEU A 123 6.54 -19.01 3.40
N GLY A 124 6.09 -19.83 4.38
CA GLY A 124 6.86 -20.08 5.59
C GLY A 124 7.02 -18.85 6.50
N VAL A 125 6.08 -17.92 6.44
CA VAL A 125 6.03 -16.71 7.28
C VAL A 125 5.21 -17.00 8.53
N ASP A 126 5.51 -16.32 9.64
CA ASP A 126 4.76 -16.45 10.89
C ASP A 126 3.27 -16.11 10.71
N ALA A 127 2.43 -17.15 10.67
CA ALA A 127 1.00 -17.02 10.43
C ALA A 127 0.28 -16.29 11.57
N GLN A 128 0.76 -16.41 12.81
CA GLN A 128 0.18 -15.73 13.96
C GLN A 128 0.42 -14.20 13.88
N GLN A 129 1.62 -13.79 13.53
CA GLN A 129 1.93 -12.37 13.33
C GLN A 129 1.18 -11.80 12.13
N ALA A 130 1.07 -12.55 11.03
CA ALA A 130 0.30 -12.15 9.86
C ALA A 130 -1.19 -11.98 10.18
N ASP A 131 -1.78 -12.90 10.95
CA ASP A 131 -3.16 -12.81 11.41
C ASP A 131 -3.39 -11.60 12.31
N THR A 132 -2.52 -11.38 13.29
CA THR A 132 -2.61 -10.23 14.20
C THR A 132 -2.50 -8.91 13.43
N ALA A 133 -1.53 -8.79 12.51
CA ALA A 133 -1.38 -7.59 11.71
C ALA A 133 -2.60 -7.35 10.80
N ALA A 134 -3.13 -8.40 10.15
CA ALA A 134 -4.33 -8.31 9.32
C ALA A 134 -5.56 -7.89 10.14
N GLN A 135 -5.73 -8.41 11.36
CA GLN A 135 -6.83 -8.06 12.25
C GLN A 135 -6.82 -6.58 12.62
N LEU A 136 -5.64 -6.02 12.85
CA LEU A 136 -5.47 -4.65 13.34
C LEU A 136 -5.27 -3.62 12.22
N ALA A 137 -5.05 -4.07 10.98
CA ALA A 137 -4.63 -3.24 9.86
C ALA A 137 -5.55 -2.04 9.57
N LYS A 138 -6.84 -2.15 9.84
CA LYS A 138 -7.83 -1.08 9.60
C LYS A 138 -8.40 -0.47 10.89
N ALA A 139 -7.90 -0.88 12.06
CA ALA A 139 -8.44 -0.41 13.35
C ALA A 139 -8.20 1.08 13.59
N ASP A 140 -7.15 1.65 13.00
CA ASP A 140 -6.84 3.07 13.08
C ASP A 140 -7.83 3.97 12.32
N LEU A 141 -8.64 3.42 11.41
CA LEU A 141 -9.75 4.15 10.78
C LEU A 141 -10.79 4.66 11.79
N LEU A 142 -10.82 4.07 12.99
CA LEU A 142 -11.73 4.44 14.08
C LEU A 142 -11.07 5.35 15.13
N THR A 143 -9.91 5.92 14.82
CA THR A 143 -9.21 6.86 15.68
C THR A 143 -9.56 8.29 15.33
N ASP A 144 -9.46 9.18 16.31
CA ASP A 144 -9.75 10.60 16.10
C ASP A 144 -8.71 11.22 15.15
N MET A 145 -7.44 10.81 15.27
CA MET A 145 -6.37 11.30 14.41
C MET A 145 -6.60 10.96 12.93
N VAL A 146 -6.98 9.72 12.61
CA VAL A 146 -7.26 9.31 11.22
C VAL A 146 -8.59 9.89 10.73
N GLY A 147 -9.56 10.10 11.63
CA GLY A 147 -10.80 10.81 11.31
C GLY A 147 -10.54 12.24 10.86
N GLU A 148 -9.63 12.96 11.52
CA GLU A 148 -9.22 14.32 11.16
C GLU A 148 -8.27 14.33 9.95
N PHE A 149 -7.34 13.38 9.87
CA PHE A 149 -6.32 13.26 8.82
C PHE A 149 -6.31 11.87 8.20
N PRO A 150 -7.19 11.59 7.21
CA PRO A 150 -7.30 10.28 6.58
C PRO A 150 -6.00 9.80 5.92
N GLU A 151 -5.11 10.70 5.54
CA GLU A 151 -3.80 10.39 4.95
C GLU A 151 -2.87 9.68 5.93
N LEU A 152 -3.15 9.74 7.24
CA LEU A 152 -2.37 9.08 8.28
C LEU A 152 -2.80 7.64 8.55
N GLN A 153 -3.78 7.11 7.82
CA GLN A 153 -4.18 5.71 7.92
C GLN A 153 -2.98 4.78 7.66
N GLY A 154 -2.84 3.76 8.46
CA GLY A 154 -1.68 2.86 8.47
C GLY A 154 -0.50 3.41 9.28
N ILE A 155 -0.08 4.65 9.06
CA ILE A 155 0.97 5.31 9.83
C ILE A 155 0.57 5.36 11.31
N MET A 156 -0.63 5.82 11.61
CA MET A 156 -1.13 5.86 12.98
C MET A 156 -1.35 4.47 13.55
N GLY A 157 -1.82 3.53 12.74
CA GLY A 157 -1.92 2.12 13.12
C GLY A 157 -0.59 1.57 13.65
N ARG A 158 0.54 1.88 12.99
CA ARG A 158 1.88 1.50 13.45
C ARG A 158 2.22 2.11 14.81
N TYR A 159 2.04 3.43 14.97
CA TYR A 159 2.35 4.10 16.23
C TYR A 159 1.50 3.59 17.39
N TYR A 160 0.22 3.33 17.17
CA TYR A 160 -0.66 2.79 18.20
C TYR A 160 -0.36 1.33 18.50
N ALA A 161 0.02 0.52 17.50
CA ALA A 161 0.49 -0.84 17.71
C ALA A 161 1.77 -0.90 18.58
N GLN A 162 2.72 0.01 18.32
CA GLN A 162 3.92 0.14 19.15
C GLN A 162 3.59 0.56 20.58
N HIS A 163 2.66 1.51 20.74
CA HIS A 163 2.19 1.94 22.06
C HIS A 163 1.51 0.80 22.83
N ASP A 164 0.75 -0.05 22.14
CA ASP A 164 0.08 -1.23 22.70
C ASP A 164 1.06 -2.38 23.02
N GLY A 165 2.35 -2.21 22.74
CA GLY A 165 3.40 -3.21 23.03
C GLY A 165 3.47 -4.36 22.04
N LEU A 166 2.90 -4.21 20.84
CA LEU A 166 2.99 -5.23 19.80
C LEU A 166 4.41 -5.31 19.20
N PRO A 167 4.81 -6.49 18.67
CA PRO A 167 6.10 -6.65 18.00
C PRO A 167 6.28 -5.64 16.87
N ALA A 168 7.50 -5.15 16.66
CA ALA A 168 7.82 -4.20 15.59
C ALA A 168 7.43 -4.74 14.21
N THR A 169 7.60 -6.04 13.98
CA THR A 169 7.18 -6.71 12.73
C THR A 169 5.69 -6.55 12.44
N VAL A 170 4.85 -6.70 13.46
CA VAL A 170 3.39 -6.51 13.36
C VAL A 170 3.04 -5.04 13.17
N ALA A 171 3.64 -4.16 13.94
CA ALA A 171 3.42 -2.71 13.82
C ALA A 171 3.78 -2.20 12.41
N ASP A 172 4.94 -2.60 11.89
CA ASP A 172 5.37 -2.24 10.54
C ASP A 172 4.43 -2.83 9.47
N ALA A 173 3.95 -4.07 9.65
CA ALA A 173 3.01 -4.69 8.73
C ALA A 173 1.66 -3.96 8.68
N ILE A 174 1.20 -3.41 9.81
CA ILE A 174 -0.02 -2.59 9.87
C ILE A 174 0.11 -1.34 8.99
N GLU A 175 1.24 -0.66 8.99
CA GLU A 175 1.48 0.46 8.08
C GLU A 175 1.66 -0.02 6.64
N ASP A 176 2.47 -1.03 6.44
CA ASP A 176 2.97 -1.45 5.13
C ASP A 176 1.95 -2.21 4.29
N HIS A 177 0.81 -2.65 4.85
CA HIS A 177 -0.19 -3.35 4.06
C HIS A 177 -0.80 -2.49 2.94
N TYR A 178 -0.68 -1.17 3.02
CA TYR A 178 -1.04 -0.27 1.92
C TYR A 178 -0.01 -0.25 0.79
N LYS A 179 1.24 -0.62 1.07
CA LYS A 179 2.33 -0.59 0.09
C LYS A 179 2.25 -1.78 -0.89
N PRO A 180 2.78 -1.61 -2.10
CA PRO A 180 3.04 -0.34 -2.74
C PRO A 180 1.74 0.38 -3.11
N ARG A 181 1.68 1.69 -2.90
CA ARG A 181 0.48 2.53 -3.13
C ARG A 181 0.38 3.05 -4.56
N PHE A 182 1.53 3.15 -5.23
CA PHE A 182 1.69 3.64 -6.60
C PHE A 182 2.92 3.02 -7.26
N ALA A 183 3.09 3.23 -8.57
CA ALA A 183 4.30 2.81 -9.28
C ALA A 183 5.52 3.50 -8.69
N GLY A 184 6.57 2.73 -8.35
CA GLY A 184 7.79 3.25 -7.73
C GLY A 184 7.73 3.45 -6.20
N ASP A 185 6.59 3.19 -5.54
CA ASP A 185 6.52 3.17 -4.08
C ASP A 185 7.37 2.02 -3.51
N GLU A 186 7.74 2.14 -2.26
CA GLU A 186 8.46 1.09 -1.54
C GLU A 186 7.60 -0.17 -1.37
N LEU A 187 8.24 -1.32 -1.33
CA LEU A 187 7.58 -2.55 -0.89
C LEU A 187 7.46 -2.60 0.64
N PRO A 188 6.58 -3.46 1.19
CA PRO A 188 6.55 -3.71 2.63
C PRO A 188 7.92 -4.11 3.17
N ARG A 189 8.27 -3.59 4.35
CA ARG A 189 9.62 -3.72 4.96
C ARG A 189 10.00 -5.13 5.40
N ASN A 190 9.01 -5.97 5.69
CA ASN A 190 9.24 -7.29 6.25
C ASN A 190 8.27 -8.34 5.66
N PRO A 191 8.57 -9.65 5.80
CA PRO A 191 7.74 -10.71 5.23
C PRO A 191 6.27 -10.71 5.72
N VAL A 192 6.02 -10.36 6.98
CA VAL A 192 4.66 -10.26 7.52
C VAL A 192 3.89 -9.14 6.81
N GLY A 193 4.52 -7.99 6.60
CA GLY A 193 3.96 -6.88 5.84
C GLY A 193 3.64 -7.24 4.39
N ILE A 194 4.52 -8.01 3.73
CA ILE A 194 4.29 -8.53 2.38
C ILE A 194 3.05 -9.42 2.35
N VAL A 195 2.93 -10.36 3.28
CA VAL A 195 1.77 -11.27 3.36
C VAL A 195 0.47 -10.51 3.54
N VAL A 196 0.43 -9.55 4.47
CA VAL A 196 -0.79 -8.76 4.73
C VAL A 196 -1.12 -7.83 3.56
N ALA A 197 -0.11 -7.24 2.91
CA ALA A 197 -0.31 -6.41 1.72
C ALA A 197 -0.85 -7.22 0.53
N LEU A 198 -0.34 -8.44 0.31
CA LEU A 198 -0.88 -9.37 -0.68
C LEU A 198 -2.33 -9.72 -0.37
N ALA A 199 -2.61 -10.07 0.89
CA ALA A 199 -3.96 -10.46 1.32
C ALA A 199 -4.97 -9.32 1.14
N ASP A 200 -4.64 -8.09 1.53
CA ASP A 200 -5.50 -6.91 1.40
C ASP A 200 -5.80 -6.59 -0.08
N LYS A 201 -4.79 -6.66 -0.95
CA LYS A 201 -4.95 -6.39 -2.39
C LYS A 201 -5.71 -7.51 -3.11
N LEU A 202 -5.44 -8.76 -2.76
CA LEU A 202 -6.14 -9.92 -3.33
C LEU A 202 -7.61 -9.96 -2.90
N GLU A 203 -7.90 -9.65 -1.62
CA GLU A 203 -9.28 -9.55 -1.13
C GLU A 203 -10.07 -8.53 -1.97
N THR A 204 -9.49 -7.37 -2.23
CA THR A 204 -10.13 -6.34 -3.05
C THR A 204 -10.37 -6.81 -4.49
N LEU A 205 -9.35 -7.40 -5.13
CA LEU A 205 -9.47 -7.89 -6.51
C LEU A 205 -10.51 -9.01 -6.61
N VAL A 206 -10.37 -10.04 -5.81
CA VAL A 206 -11.27 -11.21 -5.86
C VAL A 206 -12.70 -10.80 -5.49
N GLY A 207 -12.88 -9.98 -4.46
CA GLY A 207 -14.20 -9.51 -4.04
C GLY A 207 -14.91 -8.72 -5.13
N LEU A 208 -14.24 -7.77 -5.78
CA LEU A 208 -14.86 -6.95 -6.81
C LEU A 208 -15.09 -7.74 -8.12
N PHE A 209 -14.17 -8.62 -8.51
CA PHE A 209 -14.39 -9.51 -9.64
C PHE A 209 -15.54 -10.49 -9.40
N SER A 210 -15.71 -11.00 -8.16
CA SER A 210 -16.82 -11.94 -7.83
C SER A 210 -18.20 -11.32 -8.02
N ILE A 211 -18.31 -10.00 -7.92
CA ILE A 211 -19.58 -9.27 -8.14
C ILE A 211 -19.65 -8.59 -9.52
N GLY A 212 -18.72 -8.89 -10.42
CA GLY A 212 -18.68 -8.38 -11.79
C GLY A 212 -18.23 -6.91 -11.90
N GLN A 213 -17.65 -6.34 -10.85
CA GLN A 213 -17.12 -4.96 -10.88
C GLN A 213 -15.66 -4.97 -11.35
N VAL A 214 -15.47 -4.93 -12.66
CA VAL A 214 -14.15 -4.90 -13.29
C VAL A 214 -13.87 -3.51 -13.90
N PRO A 215 -12.60 -3.08 -13.97
CA PRO A 215 -12.25 -1.83 -14.63
C PRO A 215 -12.60 -1.84 -16.11
N THR A 216 -13.16 -0.75 -16.61
CA THR A 216 -13.50 -0.57 -18.03
C THR A 216 -12.93 0.74 -18.57
N GLY A 217 -12.16 0.67 -19.67
CA GLY A 217 -11.52 1.86 -20.24
C GLY A 217 -10.70 2.63 -19.17
N ASP A 218 -10.97 3.92 -19.01
CA ASP A 218 -10.29 4.77 -18.00
C ASP A 218 -10.92 4.69 -16.60
N LYS A 219 -12.06 4.01 -16.45
CA LYS A 219 -12.79 3.93 -15.18
C LYS A 219 -12.23 2.81 -14.31
N ASP A 220 -11.68 3.18 -13.17
CA ASP A 220 -11.18 2.27 -12.14
C ASP A 220 -11.41 2.88 -10.73
N PRO A 221 -12.67 2.94 -10.28
CA PRO A 221 -13.02 3.65 -9.04
C PRO A 221 -12.43 3.00 -7.79
N PHE A 222 -12.07 1.70 -7.87
CA PHE A 222 -11.49 0.94 -6.76
C PHE A 222 -9.98 0.75 -6.89
N ALA A 223 -9.35 1.38 -7.88
CA ALA A 223 -7.91 1.29 -8.11
C ALA A 223 -7.38 -0.14 -8.30
N LEU A 224 -8.17 -1.01 -8.96
CA LEU A 224 -7.84 -2.42 -9.15
C LEU A 224 -6.54 -2.62 -9.96
N ARG A 225 -6.27 -1.70 -10.91
CA ARG A 225 -5.00 -1.72 -11.66
C ARG A 225 -3.79 -1.52 -10.76
N ARG A 226 -3.90 -0.63 -9.76
CA ARG A 226 -2.85 -0.40 -8.75
C ARG A 226 -2.69 -1.59 -7.82
N HIS A 227 -3.79 -2.22 -7.42
CA HIS A 227 -3.74 -3.44 -6.60
C HIS A 227 -3.04 -4.59 -7.35
N ALA A 228 -3.39 -4.83 -8.61
CA ALA A 228 -2.74 -5.85 -9.43
C ALA A 228 -1.24 -5.56 -9.63
N LEU A 229 -0.88 -4.31 -9.95
CA LEU A 229 0.54 -3.92 -10.07
C LEU A 229 1.30 -4.10 -8.75
N GLY A 230 0.68 -3.78 -7.61
CA GLY A 230 1.27 -4.00 -6.30
C GLY A 230 1.58 -5.47 -6.01
N ILE A 231 0.64 -6.37 -6.35
CA ILE A 231 0.84 -7.82 -6.24
C ILE A 231 2.00 -8.27 -7.14
N ILE A 232 1.98 -7.88 -8.41
CA ILE A 232 3.02 -8.21 -9.39
C ILE A 232 4.41 -7.78 -8.88
N ARG A 233 4.52 -6.55 -8.41
CA ARG A 233 5.79 -6.03 -7.89
C ARG A 233 6.29 -6.80 -6.68
N MET A 234 5.42 -7.11 -5.73
CA MET A 234 5.80 -7.91 -4.55
C MET A 234 6.28 -9.30 -4.96
N LEU A 235 5.61 -9.95 -5.93
CA LEU A 235 6.00 -11.28 -6.40
C LEU A 235 7.35 -11.28 -7.12
N ILE A 236 7.58 -10.33 -8.00
CA ILE A 236 8.79 -10.24 -8.84
C ILE A 236 9.98 -9.69 -8.03
N GLU A 237 9.83 -8.50 -7.45
CA GLU A 237 10.91 -7.81 -6.75
C GLU A 237 11.24 -8.51 -5.41
N GLY A 238 10.23 -9.05 -4.73
CA GLY A 238 10.39 -9.86 -3.51
C GLY A 238 10.84 -11.29 -3.79
N LYS A 239 10.92 -11.72 -5.05
CA LYS A 239 11.27 -13.09 -5.48
C LYS A 239 10.50 -14.16 -4.72
N LEU A 240 9.18 -13.98 -4.59
CA LEU A 240 8.35 -14.84 -3.78
C LEU A 240 8.11 -16.19 -4.46
N ASP A 241 8.33 -17.26 -3.72
CA ASP A 241 8.13 -18.64 -4.18
C ASP A 241 6.69 -19.10 -3.99
N ILE A 242 5.78 -18.47 -4.74
CA ILE A 242 4.36 -18.79 -4.74
C ILE A 242 3.78 -18.59 -6.13
N GLY A 243 2.90 -19.50 -6.55
CA GLY A 243 2.18 -19.40 -7.81
C GLY A 243 1.01 -18.42 -7.75
N ILE A 244 0.71 -17.78 -8.89
CA ILE A 244 -0.44 -16.87 -8.99
C ILE A 244 -1.77 -17.62 -8.77
N ASP A 245 -1.90 -18.84 -9.25
CA ASP A 245 -3.08 -19.68 -9.02
C ASP A 245 -3.25 -20.04 -7.55
N ASP A 246 -2.15 -20.30 -6.83
CA ASP A 246 -2.17 -20.55 -5.39
C ASP A 246 -2.65 -19.32 -4.60
N LEU A 247 -2.23 -18.14 -5.02
CA LEU A 247 -2.68 -16.87 -4.41
C LEU A 247 -4.16 -16.64 -4.62
N ILE A 248 -4.64 -16.83 -5.87
CA ILE A 248 -6.06 -16.68 -6.19
C ILE A 248 -6.87 -17.74 -5.46
N ALA A 249 -6.43 -18.99 -5.41
CA ALA A 249 -7.10 -20.07 -4.69
C ALA A 249 -7.21 -19.78 -3.18
N ALA A 250 -6.19 -19.18 -2.57
CA ALA A 250 -6.26 -18.73 -1.18
C ALA A 250 -7.27 -17.57 -1.00
N ALA A 251 -7.29 -16.63 -1.95
CA ALA A 251 -8.10 -15.43 -1.85
C ALA A 251 -9.60 -15.66 -2.17
N GLU A 252 -9.94 -16.65 -3.00
CA GLU A 252 -11.34 -16.94 -3.35
C GLU A 252 -12.10 -17.74 -2.28
N LYS A 253 -11.40 -18.45 -1.40
CA LYS A 253 -12.04 -19.27 -0.34
C LYS A 253 -13.03 -18.47 0.53
N PRO A 254 -12.69 -17.30 1.07
CA PRO A 254 -13.63 -16.52 1.87
C PRO A 254 -14.86 -16.00 1.11
N PHE A 255 -14.85 -16.07 -0.23
CA PHE A 255 -15.96 -15.67 -1.09
C PHE A 255 -16.77 -16.87 -1.62
N ASN A 256 -16.53 -18.08 -1.08
CA ASN A 256 -17.11 -19.34 -1.58
C ASN A 256 -16.72 -19.67 -3.04
N GLY A 257 -15.57 -19.18 -3.47
CA GLY A 257 -15.03 -19.38 -4.82
C GLY A 257 -15.42 -18.31 -5.84
N LEU A 258 -14.70 -18.29 -6.94
CA LEU A 258 -15.05 -17.52 -8.14
C LEU A 258 -15.71 -18.43 -9.16
N THR A 259 -16.59 -17.88 -9.99
CA THR A 259 -17.01 -18.61 -11.22
C THR A 259 -15.80 -18.77 -12.14
N PRO A 260 -15.77 -19.80 -13.02
CA PRO A 260 -14.69 -19.97 -14.00
C PRO A 260 -14.46 -18.71 -14.84
N GLU A 261 -15.53 -18.01 -15.22
CA GLU A 261 -15.49 -16.79 -16.02
C GLU A 261 -14.81 -15.65 -15.23
N HIS A 262 -15.19 -15.44 -13.98
CA HIS A 262 -14.59 -14.41 -13.13
C HIS A 262 -13.12 -14.71 -12.82
N ARG A 263 -12.78 -15.98 -12.58
CA ARG A 263 -11.40 -16.42 -12.38
C ARG A 263 -10.53 -16.16 -13.61
N THR A 264 -11.02 -16.53 -14.79
CA THR A 264 -10.35 -16.29 -16.07
C THR A 264 -10.16 -14.79 -16.32
N ALA A 265 -11.21 -14.00 -16.08
CA ALA A 265 -11.15 -12.54 -16.23
C ALA A 265 -10.11 -11.91 -15.27
N LEU A 266 -10.04 -12.37 -14.03
CA LEU A 266 -9.06 -11.89 -13.06
C LEU A 266 -7.63 -12.25 -13.47
N LEU A 267 -7.36 -13.47 -13.89
CA LEU A 267 -6.06 -13.90 -14.39
C LEU A 267 -5.63 -13.08 -15.62
N THR A 268 -6.51 -12.95 -16.60
CA THR A 268 -6.26 -12.12 -17.78
C THR A 268 -5.93 -10.67 -17.37
N PHE A 269 -6.70 -10.12 -16.47
CA PHE A 269 -6.46 -8.76 -15.96
C PHE A 269 -5.07 -8.60 -15.32
N ILE A 270 -4.64 -9.56 -14.50
CA ILE A 270 -3.31 -9.52 -13.86
C ILE A 270 -2.20 -9.63 -14.91
N PHE A 271 -2.31 -10.57 -15.87
CA PHE A 271 -1.31 -10.73 -16.91
C PHE A 271 -1.25 -9.54 -17.88
N ASP A 272 -2.38 -8.90 -18.18
CA ASP A 272 -2.41 -7.66 -18.96
C ASP A 272 -1.66 -6.51 -18.23
N ARG A 273 -1.82 -6.44 -16.91
CA ARG A 273 -1.07 -5.43 -16.10
C ARG A 273 0.43 -5.74 -16.08
N LEU A 274 0.80 -7.01 -16.00
CA LEU A 274 2.20 -7.43 -16.10
C LEU A 274 2.77 -7.09 -17.47
N ALA A 275 2.07 -7.40 -18.56
CA ALA A 275 2.51 -7.06 -19.91
C ALA A 275 2.73 -5.55 -20.09
N ASN A 276 1.81 -4.73 -19.56
CA ASN A 276 1.97 -3.26 -19.61
C ASN A 276 3.19 -2.78 -18.82
N ALA A 277 3.39 -3.29 -17.62
CA ALA A 277 4.55 -2.95 -16.79
C ALA A 277 5.87 -3.33 -17.49
N LEU A 278 5.91 -4.47 -18.16
CA LEU A 278 7.09 -4.90 -18.92
C LEU A 278 7.34 -4.02 -20.15
N ARG A 279 6.30 -3.56 -20.85
CA ARG A 279 6.45 -2.59 -21.97
C ARG A 279 7.03 -1.27 -21.47
N GLU A 280 6.57 -0.77 -20.34
CA GLU A 280 7.10 0.46 -19.70
C GLU A 280 8.59 0.31 -19.31
N GLN A 281 9.03 -0.92 -18.99
CA GLN A 281 10.42 -1.25 -18.73
C GLN A 281 11.28 -1.41 -20.02
N GLY A 282 10.68 -1.28 -21.22
CA GLY A 282 11.38 -1.33 -22.50
C GLY A 282 11.50 -2.72 -23.12
N TYR A 283 10.71 -3.71 -22.66
CA TYR A 283 10.64 -4.99 -23.35
C TYR A 283 9.75 -4.89 -24.58
N SER A 284 10.18 -5.55 -25.67
CA SER A 284 9.38 -5.63 -26.90
C SER A 284 8.16 -6.53 -26.74
N ALA A 285 7.17 -6.34 -27.60
CA ALA A 285 5.98 -7.19 -27.62
C ALA A 285 6.36 -8.68 -27.80
N GLN A 286 7.32 -8.98 -28.66
CA GLN A 286 7.77 -10.36 -28.90
C GLN A 286 8.42 -11.01 -27.68
N GLU A 287 9.26 -10.27 -26.93
CA GLU A 287 9.85 -10.76 -25.69
C GLU A 287 8.77 -11.05 -24.65
N ILE A 288 7.81 -10.14 -24.49
CA ILE A 288 6.69 -10.28 -23.56
C ILE A 288 5.83 -11.48 -23.94
N ASP A 289 5.43 -11.59 -25.20
CA ASP A 289 4.58 -12.69 -25.67
C ASP A 289 5.27 -14.05 -25.51
N ALA A 290 6.57 -14.13 -25.78
CA ALA A 290 7.35 -15.36 -25.61
C ALA A 290 7.34 -15.88 -24.16
N VAL A 291 7.25 -15.00 -23.17
CA VAL A 291 7.20 -15.39 -21.76
C VAL A 291 5.78 -15.55 -21.25
N LEU A 292 4.88 -14.62 -21.56
CA LEU A 292 3.53 -14.60 -20.97
C LEU A 292 2.55 -15.54 -21.66
N ALA A 293 2.79 -15.94 -22.93
CA ALA A 293 1.99 -16.97 -23.59
C ALA A 293 2.01 -18.32 -22.86
N LEU A 294 3.06 -18.59 -22.10
CA LEU A 294 3.19 -19.80 -21.28
C LEU A 294 2.49 -19.68 -19.91
N GLN A 295 1.88 -18.55 -19.62
CA GLN A 295 1.22 -18.23 -18.36
C GLN A 295 2.05 -18.66 -17.12
N PRO A 296 3.24 -18.08 -16.92
CA PRO A 296 4.13 -18.50 -15.84
C PRO A 296 3.42 -18.35 -14.50
N GLN A 297 3.34 -19.46 -13.76
CA GLN A 297 2.68 -19.45 -12.45
C GLN A 297 3.49 -18.68 -11.41
N ARG A 298 4.80 -18.81 -11.45
CA ARG A 298 5.72 -18.14 -10.53
C ARG A 298 6.26 -16.88 -11.20
N LEU A 299 5.67 -15.72 -10.83
CA LEU A 299 6.06 -14.44 -11.44
C LEU A 299 7.48 -14.00 -11.09
N ALA A 300 8.06 -14.53 -10.02
CA ALA A 300 9.47 -14.32 -9.68
C ALA A 300 10.44 -14.73 -10.80
N ASP A 301 10.05 -15.71 -11.65
CA ASP A 301 10.88 -16.22 -12.74
C ASP A 301 10.80 -15.39 -14.02
N VAL A 302 9.88 -14.42 -14.09
CA VAL A 302 9.62 -13.65 -15.33
C VAL A 302 10.86 -12.89 -15.79
N ALA A 303 11.61 -12.28 -14.89
CA ALA A 303 12.83 -11.54 -15.23
C ALA A 303 13.91 -12.46 -15.84
N ASP A 304 14.11 -13.64 -15.27
CA ASP A 304 15.08 -14.63 -15.77
C ASP A 304 14.64 -15.20 -17.11
N ARG A 305 13.35 -15.45 -17.31
CA ARG A 305 12.80 -15.90 -18.59
C ARG A 305 12.97 -14.85 -19.70
N LEU A 306 12.73 -13.57 -19.38
CA LEU A 306 12.96 -12.47 -20.33
C LEU A 306 14.45 -12.34 -20.68
N ALA A 307 15.35 -12.48 -19.72
CA ALA A 307 16.79 -12.49 -19.95
C ALA A 307 17.19 -13.66 -20.88
N ALA A 308 16.64 -14.85 -20.66
CA ALA A 308 16.87 -16.01 -21.51
C ALA A 308 16.36 -15.79 -22.94
N VAL A 309 15.18 -15.20 -23.13
CA VAL A 309 14.64 -14.84 -24.45
C VAL A 309 15.55 -13.85 -25.18
N ARG A 310 16.04 -12.82 -24.49
CA ARG A 310 17.00 -11.86 -25.07
C ARG A 310 18.32 -12.52 -25.46
N ALA A 311 18.85 -13.38 -24.59
CA ALA A 311 20.08 -14.12 -24.89
C ALA A 311 19.91 -15.03 -26.11
N PHE A 312 18.77 -15.73 -26.20
CA PHE A 312 18.42 -16.57 -27.37
C PHE A 312 18.31 -15.72 -28.66
N ALA A 313 17.61 -14.58 -28.61
CA ALA A 313 17.41 -13.71 -29.77
C ALA A 313 18.72 -13.14 -30.33
N ALA A 314 19.76 -13.05 -29.50
CA ALA A 314 21.10 -12.59 -29.90
C ALA A 314 21.96 -13.67 -30.57
N LEU A 315 21.54 -14.93 -30.56
CA LEU A 315 22.26 -16.03 -31.23
C LEU A 315 22.13 -15.94 -32.76
N PRO A 316 23.18 -16.22 -33.52
CA PRO A 316 23.13 -16.21 -34.98
C PRO A 316 22.07 -17.18 -35.56
N GLU A 317 21.82 -18.28 -34.87
CA GLU A 317 20.89 -19.33 -35.23
C GLU A 317 19.42 -18.99 -34.95
N ALA A 318 19.14 -17.98 -34.11
CA ALA A 318 17.78 -17.63 -33.68
C ALA A 318 16.84 -17.32 -34.87
N ALA A 319 17.34 -16.55 -35.85
CA ALA A 319 16.57 -16.19 -37.03
C ALA A 319 16.20 -17.41 -37.90
N SER A 320 17.14 -18.33 -38.07
CA SER A 320 16.93 -19.54 -38.86
C SER A 320 15.96 -20.52 -38.18
N LEU A 321 16.07 -20.65 -36.83
CA LEU A 321 15.14 -21.46 -36.05
C LEU A 321 13.73 -20.88 -36.05
N ALA A 322 13.58 -19.56 -35.91
CA ALA A 322 12.29 -18.89 -35.99
C ALA A 322 11.62 -19.08 -37.38
N ALA A 323 12.41 -18.95 -38.46
CA ALA A 323 11.92 -19.21 -39.82
C ALA A 323 11.52 -20.68 -40.06
N ALA A 324 12.28 -21.63 -39.52
CA ALA A 324 11.96 -23.06 -39.61
C ALA A 324 10.69 -23.37 -38.82
N ASN A 325 10.54 -22.86 -37.59
CA ASN A 325 9.34 -23.07 -36.77
C ASN A 325 8.06 -22.52 -37.43
N LYS A 326 8.16 -21.35 -38.08
CA LYS A 326 7.05 -20.75 -38.83
C LYS A 326 6.60 -21.62 -40.01
N ARG A 327 7.52 -22.37 -40.62
CA ARG A 327 7.19 -23.30 -41.75
C ARG A 327 6.53 -24.59 -41.27
N VAL A 328 6.82 -25.04 -40.06
CA VAL A 328 6.25 -26.28 -39.49
C VAL A 328 4.89 -26.01 -38.83
N GLY A 329 4.66 -24.79 -38.34
CA GLY A 329 3.43 -24.38 -37.65
C GLY A 329 2.31 -23.90 -38.58
N ASN A 330 2.53 -23.81 -39.89
CA ASN A 330 1.55 -23.57 -40.92
C ASN A 330 1.23 -24.90 -41.63
#